data_03860378674d0e16c9a9edd74abe7c89
#
_entry.id   03860378674d0e16c9a9edd74abe7c89
#
_cell.length_a   1.000
_cell.length_b   1.000
_cell.length_c   1.000
_cell.angle_alpha   90.00
_cell.angle_beta   90.00
_cell.angle_gamma   90.00
#
_symmetry.space_group_name_H-M   'P 1'
#
loop_
_entity.id
_entity.type
_entity.pdbx_description
1 polymer ?
#
loop_
_entity_poly.entity_id
_entity_poly.type
_entity_poly.pdbx_seq_one_letter_code
_entity_poly.pdbx_strand_id
1 'polypeptide(L)'
;MRYKDHILRAMNTDVEHLNLKENMLMNRTRCLILISLLVGMFAQAQTSSIKGIVTDVKTIPVEYANVILYDAADSTKIVKAATTDVKGRFELSKIPHGSYRLYASCVGYVGTHIRIHNIQEHIKDLPIVLEEQTVALDETTVTAQRVVMEFDRQIIYPGKQEKETAIDGIDLVDKLQLHG
;
A
#
# COMPACT_ATOMS: atom_id res chain seq x y z
N MET A 1 -54.07 54.40 -36.58
CA MET A 1 -52.81 54.53 -35.88
C MET A 1 -52.79 53.71 -34.58
N ARG A 2 -53.84 53.54 -33.77
CA ARG A 2 -53.93 52.81 -32.53
C ARG A 2 -53.70 51.27 -32.57
N TYR A 3 -54.03 50.63 -33.70
CA TYR A 3 -53.92 49.14 -33.81
C TYR A 3 -52.47 48.63 -33.87
N LYS A 4 -51.59 49.40 -34.48
CA LYS A 4 -50.16 49.06 -34.58
C LYS A 4 -49.44 49.12 -33.24
N ASP A 5 -49.84 50.07 -32.38
CA ASP A 5 -49.27 50.26 -31.07
C ASP A 5 -49.68 49.12 -30.11
N HIS A 6 -50.89 48.56 -30.29
CA HIS A 6 -51.34 47.39 -29.52
C HIS A 6 -50.57 46.12 -29.85
N ILE A 7 -50.28 45.87 -31.14
CA ILE A 7 -49.52 44.73 -31.58
C ILE A 7 -48.06 44.84 -31.10
N LEU A 8 -47.46 46.01 -31.20
CA LEU A 8 -46.10 46.25 -30.73
C LEU A 8 -45.96 46.06 -29.22
N ARG A 9 -46.95 46.46 -28.41
CA ARG A 9 -46.96 46.21 -26.98
C ARG A 9 -47.11 44.71 -26.65
N ALA A 10 -48.00 43.99 -27.33
CA ALA A 10 -48.18 42.57 -27.13
C ALA A 10 -46.87 41.78 -27.46
N MET A 11 -46.26 42.11 -28.61
CA MET A 11 -44.98 41.49 -28.99
C MET A 11 -43.86 41.80 -27.99
N ASN A 12 -43.83 43.02 -27.44
CA ASN A 12 -42.79 43.38 -26.45
C ASN A 12 -42.98 42.65 -25.11
N THR A 13 -44.23 42.45 -24.68
CA THR A 13 -44.50 41.67 -23.46
C THR A 13 -44.16 40.21 -23.63
N ASP A 14 -44.37 39.61 -24.81
CA ASP A 14 -43.98 38.21 -25.06
C ASP A 14 -42.47 38.03 -25.09
N VAL A 15 -41.74 39.01 -25.64
CA VAL A 15 -40.26 39.02 -25.64
C VAL A 15 -39.71 39.18 -24.23
N GLU A 16 -40.31 40.04 -23.41
CA GLU A 16 -39.91 40.19 -22.00
C GLU A 16 -40.17 38.93 -21.20
N HIS A 17 -41.30 38.25 -21.40
CA HIS A 17 -41.60 36.95 -20.74
C HIS A 17 -40.65 35.85 -21.18
N LEU A 18 -40.22 35.79 -22.43
CA LEU A 18 -39.23 34.85 -22.92
C LEU A 18 -37.85 35.11 -22.29
N ASN A 19 -37.42 36.37 -22.28
CA ASN A 19 -36.15 36.77 -21.65
C ASN A 19 -36.12 36.47 -20.14
N LEU A 20 -37.23 36.66 -19.43
CA LEU A 20 -37.33 36.31 -18.00
C LEU A 20 -37.26 34.81 -17.77
N LYS A 21 -37.89 33.98 -18.63
CA LYS A 21 -37.79 32.53 -18.57
C LYS A 21 -36.36 32.03 -18.84
N GLU A 22 -35.70 32.55 -19.85
CA GLU A 22 -34.32 32.18 -20.17
C GLU A 22 -33.35 32.57 -19.04
N ASN A 23 -33.50 33.79 -18.51
CA ASN A 23 -32.70 34.23 -17.37
C ASN A 23 -32.95 33.36 -16.09
N MET A 24 -34.19 32.96 -15.87
CA MET A 24 -34.53 32.09 -14.72
C MET A 24 -33.98 30.67 -14.89
N LEU A 25 -34.06 30.10 -16.09
CA LEU A 25 -33.46 28.81 -16.41
C LEU A 25 -31.92 28.85 -16.30
N MET A 26 -31.31 29.90 -16.85
CA MET A 26 -29.86 30.10 -16.81
C MET A 26 -29.35 30.28 -15.37
N ASN A 27 -30.12 30.95 -14.52
CA ASN A 27 -29.80 31.13 -13.09
C ASN A 27 -29.93 29.81 -12.32
N ARG A 28 -30.95 28.99 -12.60
CA ARG A 28 -31.11 27.65 -12.03
C ARG A 28 -29.95 26.72 -12.41
N THR A 29 -29.55 26.72 -13.66
CA THR A 29 -28.43 25.89 -14.15
C THR A 29 -27.12 26.36 -13.53
N ARG A 30 -26.87 27.66 -13.40
CA ARG A 30 -25.69 28.19 -12.71
C ARG A 30 -25.67 27.82 -11.23
N CYS A 31 -26.80 27.89 -10.53
CA CYS A 31 -26.91 27.44 -9.14
C CYS A 31 -26.62 25.94 -8.99
N LEU A 32 -27.14 25.10 -9.89
CA LEU A 32 -26.88 23.65 -9.88
C LEU A 32 -25.41 23.34 -10.11
N ILE A 33 -24.75 24.05 -11.04
CA ILE A 33 -23.31 23.90 -11.28
C ILE A 33 -22.51 24.35 -10.05
N LEU A 34 -22.85 25.45 -9.42
CA LEU A 34 -22.19 25.94 -8.22
C LEU A 34 -22.37 24.99 -7.03
N ILE A 35 -23.57 24.41 -6.85
CA ILE A 35 -23.86 23.42 -5.83
C ILE A 35 -23.06 22.13 -6.09
N SER A 36 -23.01 21.67 -7.36
CA SER A 36 -22.21 20.51 -7.74
C SER A 36 -20.72 20.72 -7.50
N LEU A 37 -20.20 21.93 -7.77
CA LEU A 37 -18.81 22.27 -7.51
C LEU A 37 -18.52 22.32 -6.00
N LEU A 38 -19.46 22.84 -5.21
CA LEU A 38 -19.35 22.92 -3.76
C LEU A 38 -19.35 21.54 -3.12
N VAL A 39 -20.23 20.63 -3.56
CA VAL A 39 -20.29 19.24 -3.07
C VAL A 39 -19.00 18.47 -3.41
N GLY A 40 -18.40 18.71 -4.57
CA GLY A 40 -17.11 18.11 -4.95
C GLY A 40 -15.94 18.49 -4.04
N MET A 41 -15.97 19.65 -3.39
CA MET A 41 -14.92 20.10 -2.47
C MET A 41 -14.95 19.37 -1.11
N PHE A 42 -16.05 18.72 -0.73
CA PHE A 42 -16.15 17.96 0.52
C PHE A 42 -15.72 16.49 0.41
N ALA A 43 -15.38 16.00 -0.79
CA ALA A 43 -14.85 14.65 -0.99
C ALA A 43 -13.37 14.56 -0.57
N GLN A 44 -13.05 14.95 0.66
CA GLN A 44 -11.74 14.70 1.25
C GLN A 44 -11.70 13.23 1.68
N ALA A 45 -10.82 12.46 1.06
CA ALA A 45 -10.54 11.11 1.52
C ALA A 45 -10.07 11.19 2.98
N GLN A 46 -10.90 10.70 3.91
CA GLN A 46 -10.56 10.65 5.32
C GLN A 46 -9.36 9.71 5.48
N THR A 47 -8.26 10.26 5.93
CA THR A 47 -7.03 9.51 6.14
C THR A 47 -6.59 9.62 7.60
N SER A 48 -6.04 8.54 8.10
CA SER A 48 -5.48 8.43 9.43
C SER A 48 -3.95 8.29 9.38
N SER A 49 -3.32 8.28 10.53
CA SER A 49 -1.91 7.95 10.68
C SER A 49 -1.71 6.99 11.84
N ILE A 50 -0.67 6.17 11.73
CA ILE A 50 -0.20 5.29 12.80
C ILE A 50 1.20 5.73 13.15
N LYS A 51 1.40 6.08 14.42
CA LYS A 51 2.70 6.33 15.02
C LYS A 51 2.95 5.30 16.12
N GLY A 52 4.19 4.89 16.25
CA GLY A 52 4.53 3.91 17.27
C GLY A 52 6.02 3.82 17.53
N ILE A 53 6.35 2.91 18.42
CA ILE A 53 7.73 2.59 18.78
C ILE A 53 7.94 1.07 18.72
N VAL A 54 9.07 0.67 18.14
CA VAL A 54 9.52 -0.71 18.10
C VAL A 54 10.62 -0.89 19.12
N THR A 55 10.45 -1.84 20.02
CA THR A 55 11.43 -2.19 21.06
C THR A 55 11.68 -3.69 21.05
N ASP A 56 12.75 -4.10 21.69
CA ASP A 56 12.96 -5.51 22.06
C ASP A 56 12.24 -5.85 23.38
N VAL A 57 12.38 -7.10 23.82
CA VAL A 57 11.81 -7.60 25.09
C VAL A 57 12.44 -6.91 26.33
N LYS A 58 13.59 -6.27 26.17
CA LYS A 58 14.29 -5.50 27.22
C LYS A 58 13.95 -4.01 27.18
N THR A 59 12.96 -3.63 26.36
CA THR A 59 12.56 -2.24 26.10
C THR A 59 13.63 -1.38 25.41
N ILE A 60 14.63 -2.00 24.78
CA ILE A 60 15.63 -1.27 23.99
C ILE A 60 15.03 -0.93 22.62
N PRO A 61 15.11 0.33 22.16
CA PRO A 61 14.60 0.71 20.84
C PRO A 61 15.29 -0.06 19.73
N VAL A 62 14.51 -0.63 18.82
CA VAL A 62 15.01 -1.31 17.62
C VAL A 62 15.05 -0.31 16.47
N GLU A 63 16.26 0.10 16.10
CA GLU A 63 16.48 1.00 14.96
C GLU A 63 16.45 0.24 13.62
N TYR A 64 16.08 0.95 12.57
CA TYR A 64 16.01 0.43 11.18
C TYR A 64 15.11 -0.80 11.01
N ALA A 65 14.15 -1.02 11.91
CA ALA A 65 13.14 -2.05 11.73
C ALA A 65 12.17 -1.65 10.61
N ASN A 66 11.83 -2.59 9.74
CA ASN A 66 10.83 -2.40 8.70
C ASN A 66 9.44 -2.58 9.29
N VAL A 67 8.57 -1.59 9.09
CA VAL A 67 7.17 -1.60 9.50
C VAL A 67 6.31 -1.50 8.26
N ILE A 68 5.58 -2.55 7.91
CA ILE A 68 4.80 -2.67 6.68
C ILE A 68 3.32 -2.85 7.03
N LEU A 69 2.47 -2.06 6.40
CA LEU A 69 1.03 -2.12 6.55
C LEU A 69 0.43 -2.80 5.31
N TYR A 70 -0.21 -3.94 5.52
CA TYR A 70 -0.93 -4.70 4.50
C TYR A 70 -2.44 -4.48 4.62
N ASP A 71 -3.15 -4.61 3.51
CA ASP A 71 -4.61 -4.69 3.52
C ASP A 71 -5.06 -5.94 4.30
N ALA A 72 -6.13 -5.83 5.11
CA ALA A 72 -6.62 -6.97 5.89
C ALA A 72 -7.22 -8.07 5.03
N ALA A 73 -7.83 -7.71 3.89
CA ALA A 73 -8.46 -8.65 2.95
C ALA A 73 -7.44 -9.29 2.01
N ASP A 74 -6.37 -8.54 1.66
CA ASP A 74 -5.32 -9.00 0.75
C ASP A 74 -3.94 -8.80 1.38
N SER A 75 -3.36 -9.89 1.88
CA SER A 75 -2.06 -9.89 2.55
C SER A 75 -0.86 -9.66 1.61
N THR A 76 -1.08 -9.66 0.30
CA THR A 76 -0.04 -9.35 -0.69
C THR A 76 0.03 -7.86 -1.01
N LYS A 77 -1.07 -7.13 -0.73
CA LYS A 77 -1.20 -5.72 -1.03
C LYS A 77 -0.60 -4.85 0.08
N ILE A 78 0.56 -4.28 -0.19
CA ILE A 78 1.19 -3.28 0.68
C ILE A 78 0.46 -1.94 0.52
N VAL A 79 -0.03 -1.39 1.63
CA VAL A 79 -0.68 -0.07 1.69
C VAL A 79 0.31 1.02 2.03
N LYS A 80 1.16 0.79 3.03
CA LYS A 80 2.22 1.70 3.48
C LYS A 80 3.40 0.92 4.06
N ALA A 81 4.57 1.55 4.02
CA ALA A 81 5.76 1.06 4.70
C ALA A 81 6.54 2.23 5.28
N ALA A 82 7.25 1.99 6.38
CA ALA A 82 8.17 2.89 7.03
C ALA A 82 9.31 2.10 7.69
N THR A 83 10.39 2.80 8.01
CA THR A 83 11.51 2.26 8.80
C THR A 83 11.61 3.03 10.10
N THR A 84 11.99 2.37 11.18
CA THR A 84 12.17 3.03 12.48
C THR A 84 13.43 3.92 12.51
N ASP A 85 13.33 5.00 13.27
CA ASP A 85 14.47 5.88 13.56
C ASP A 85 15.39 5.27 14.65
N VAL A 86 16.48 5.97 14.99
CA VAL A 86 17.43 5.58 16.06
C VAL A 86 16.79 5.45 17.46
N LYS A 87 15.57 5.95 17.64
CA LYS A 87 14.78 5.79 18.86
C LYS A 87 13.69 4.73 18.73
N GLY A 88 13.75 3.92 17.67
CA GLY A 88 12.75 2.90 17.38
C GLY A 88 11.39 3.44 16.93
N ARG A 89 11.24 4.75 16.62
CA ARG A 89 9.96 5.36 16.28
C ARG A 89 9.68 5.27 14.79
N PHE A 90 8.41 5.03 14.45
CA PHE A 90 7.93 5.03 13.08
C PHE A 90 6.65 5.85 12.92
N GLU A 91 6.38 6.29 11.69
CA GLU A 91 5.15 6.97 11.31
C GLU A 91 4.67 6.49 9.95
N LEU A 92 3.44 6.00 9.89
CA LEU A 92 2.70 5.70 8.66
C LEU A 92 1.59 6.73 8.51
N SER A 93 1.66 7.59 7.50
CA SER A 93 0.72 8.69 7.27
C SER A 93 -0.16 8.45 6.04
N LYS A 94 -1.29 9.19 5.96
CA LYS A 94 -2.24 9.12 4.83
C LYS A 94 -2.75 7.69 4.60
N ILE A 95 -3.19 7.02 5.65
CA ILE A 95 -3.78 5.69 5.61
C ILE A 95 -5.29 5.88 5.43
N PRO A 96 -5.93 5.34 4.37
CA PRO A 96 -7.39 5.34 4.26
C PRO A 96 -8.05 4.66 5.46
N HIS A 97 -9.30 4.99 5.75
CA HIS A 97 -10.03 4.27 6.79
C HIS A 97 -10.25 2.80 6.39
N GLY A 98 -10.09 1.88 7.32
CA GLY A 98 -10.21 0.44 7.03
C GLY A 98 -9.55 -0.45 8.05
N SER A 99 -9.51 -1.73 7.74
CA SER A 99 -8.83 -2.75 8.55
C SER A 99 -7.53 -3.19 7.88
N TYR A 100 -6.49 -3.38 8.67
CA TYR A 100 -5.15 -3.61 8.19
C TYR A 100 -4.42 -4.67 9.02
N ARG A 101 -3.35 -5.18 8.44
CA ARG A 101 -2.36 -6.04 9.11
C ARG A 101 -1.01 -5.34 9.06
N LEU A 102 -0.47 -5.02 10.22
CA LEU A 102 0.86 -4.45 10.36
C LEU A 102 1.85 -5.57 10.61
N TYR A 103 2.97 -5.54 9.90
CA TYR A 103 4.09 -6.46 10.09
C TYR A 103 5.34 -5.64 10.41
N ALA A 104 6.01 -6.01 11.49
CA ALA A 104 7.28 -5.42 11.87
C ALA A 104 8.38 -6.48 11.85
N SER A 105 9.54 -6.15 11.28
CA SER A 105 10.70 -7.04 11.18
C SER A 105 12.02 -6.28 11.22
N CYS A 106 13.03 -6.91 11.81
CA CYS A 106 14.41 -6.43 11.80
C CYS A 106 15.35 -7.63 11.73
N VAL A 107 16.56 -7.40 11.20
CA VAL A 107 17.59 -8.45 11.17
C VAL A 107 17.99 -8.82 12.59
N GLY A 108 18.03 -10.12 12.90
CA GLY A 108 18.30 -10.63 14.24
C GLY A 108 17.09 -10.72 15.17
N TYR A 109 15.89 -10.39 14.66
CA TYR A 109 14.64 -10.46 15.41
C TYR A 109 13.59 -11.32 14.70
N VAL A 110 12.68 -11.88 15.47
CA VAL A 110 11.50 -12.59 14.94
C VAL A 110 10.46 -11.56 14.49
N GLY A 111 9.99 -11.66 13.25
CA GLY A 111 8.98 -10.75 12.72
C GLY A 111 7.63 -10.92 13.42
N THR A 112 6.97 -9.80 13.72
CA THR A 112 5.70 -9.75 14.48
C THR A 112 4.57 -9.19 13.62
N HIS A 113 3.38 -9.82 13.72
CA HIS A 113 2.16 -9.37 13.05
C HIS A 113 1.15 -8.79 14.04
N ILE A 114 0.60 -7.62 13.75
CA ILE A 114 -0.45 -6.98 14.54
C ILE A 114 -1.66 -6.74 13.63
N ARG A 115 -2.85 -7.17 14.06
CA ARG A 115 -4.12 -6.86 13.38
C ARG A 115 -4.66 -5.55 13.91
N ILE A 116 -4.99 -4.64 13.00
CA ILE A 116 -5.58 -3.35 13.32
C ILE A 116 -6.96 -3.30 12.66
N HIS A 117 -8.00 -3.29 13.49
CA HIS A 117 -9.38 -3.29 13.02
C HIS A 117 -9.90 -1.86 12.94
N ASN A 118 -10.51 -1.53 11.79
CA ASN A 118 -11.31 -0.34 11.56
C ASN A 118 -10.65 0.98 12.02
N ILE A 119 -9.52 1.33 11.39
CA ILE A 119 -8.88 2.62 11.65
C ILE A 119 -9.81 3.73 11.17
N GLN A 120 -10.27 4.57 12.09
CA GLN A 120 -11.05 5.78 11.83
C GLN A 120 -10.34 7.04 12.36
N GLU A 121 -9.44 6.86 13.31
CA GLU A 121 -8.70 7.94 13.98
C GLU A 121 -7.19 7.71 13.88
N HIS A 122 -6.43 8.73 14.28
CA HIS A 122 -4.98 8.63 14.37
C HIS A 122 -4.58 7.74 15.56
N ILE A 123 -3.83 6.68 15.28
CA ILE A 123 -3.23 5.83 16.32
C ILE A 123 -1.91 6.48 16.73
N LYS A 124 -1.82 6.83 18.01
CA LYS A 124 -0.61 7.38 18.63
C LYS A 124 -0.02 6.33 19.56
N ASP A 125 1.31 6.25 19.61
CA ASP A 125 2.06 5.44 20.58
C ASP A 125 1.74 3.93 20.52
N LEU A 126 1.66 3.34 19.31
CA LEU A 126 1.51 1.90 19.13
C LEU A 126 2.81 1.18 19.54
N PRO A 127 2.83 0.42 20.65
CA PRO A 127 4.02 -0.34 21.04
C PRO A 127 4.10 -1.61 20.19
N ILE A 128 5.30 -1.91 19.67
CA ILE A 128 5.62 -3.16 18.99
C ILE A 128 6.84 -3.75 19.65
N VAL A 129 6.74 -4.99 20.13
CA VAL A 129 7.86 -5.70 20.74
C VAL A 129 8.33 -6.78 19.77
N LEU A 130 9.63 -6.79 19.46
CA LEU A 130 10.29 -7.82 18.69
C LEU A 130 11.10 -8.71 19.62
N GLU A 131 11.03 -10.02 19.41
CA GLU A 131 11.84 -11.00 20.11
C GLU A 131 13.15 -11.22 19.37
N GLU A 132 14.28 -11.28 20.08
CA GLU A 132 15.56 -11.62 19.48
C GLU A 132 15.51 -13.04 18.90
N GLN A 133 15.96 -13.20 17.67
CA GLN A 133 16.08 -14.52 17.05
C GLN A 133 17.31 -15.22 17.65
N THR A 134 17.10 -16.08 18.66
CA THR A 134 18.15 -16.95 19.16
C THR A 134 18.40 -18.04 18.11
N VAL A 135 19.45 -17.90 17.33
CA VAL A 135 20.00 -19.03 16.57
C VAL A 135 20.71 -19.90 17.59
N ALA A 136 20.04 -20.92 18.10
CA ALA A 136 20.73 -22.03 18.74
C ALA A 136 21.62 -22.65 17.65
N LEU A 137 22.92 -22.40 17.74
CA LEU A 137 23.91 -23.16 17.02
C LEU A 137 23.95 -24.55 17.72
N ASP A 138 22.97 -25.37 17.41
CA ASP A 138 23.13 -26.80 17.64
C ASP A 138 24.30 -27.25 16.79
N GLU A 139 25.38 -27.65 17.48
CA GLU A 139 26.55 -28.31 16.93
C GLU A 139 26.14 -29.71 16.48
N THR A 140 25.26 -29.80 15.51
CA THR A 140 24.77 -31.06 14.98
C THR A 140 24.91 -31.04 13.48
N THR A 141 25.96 -31.74 13.01
CA THR A 141 26.05 -32.40 11.69
C THR A 141 25.21 -31.74 10.60
N VAL A 142 25.87 -31.01 9.72
CA VAL A 142 25.32 -30.46 8.48
C VAL A 142 24.68 -31.59 7.65
N THR A 143 23.45 -31.93 7.98
CA THR A 143 22.55 -32.52 6.99
C THR A 143 21.92 -31.34 6.28
N ALA A 144 22.51 -30.98 5.13
CA ALA A 144 22.00 -29.92 4.27
C ALA A 144 20.58 -30.27 3.83
N GLN A 145 19.58 -29.90 4.63
CA GLN A 145 18.21 -29.77 4.13
C GLN A 145 18.17 -28.49 3.29
N ARG A 146 18.26 -28.71 2.00
CA ARG A 146 18.15 -27.70 0.95
C ARG A 146 16.74 -27.10 1.03
N VAL A 147 16.58 -25.95 1.68
CA VAL A 147 15.38 -25.11 1.50
C VAL A 147 15.47 -24.54 0.10
N VAL A 148 14.80 -25.20 -0.85
CA VAL A 148 14.58 -24.65 -2.19
C VAL A 148 13.56 -23.52 -2.02
N MET A 149 14.01 -22.28 -1.94
CA MET A 149 13.15 -21.16 -2.29
C MET A 149 12.94 -21.21 -3.79
N GLU A 150 11.74 -21.61 -4.17
CA GLU A 150 11.25 -21.62 -5.54
C GLU A 150 11.07 -20.19 -6.03
N PHE A 151 12.18 -19.54 -6.41
CA PHE A 151 12.15 -18.43 -7.34
C PHE A 151 12.42 -19.01 -8.72
N ASP A 152 11.50 -18.83 -9.64
CA ASP A 152 11.39 -19.23 -11.03
C ASP A 152 12.69 -19.07 -11.86
N ARG A 153 13.74 -19.79 -11.48
CA ARG A 153 14.93 -20.09 -12.27
C ARG A 153 15.37 -21.50 -11.93
N GLN A 154 15.14 -22.42 -12.84
CA GLN A 154 15.75 -23.75 -12.78
C GLN A 154 17.28 -23.61 -12.83
N ILE A 155 17.91 -23.61 -11.67
CA ILE A 155 19.34 -23.81 -11.56
C ILE A 155 19.54 -25.32 -11.42
N ILE A 156 19.95 -25.98 -12.51
CA ILE A 156 20.31 -27.41 -12.52
C ILE A 156 21.68 -27.53 -11.88
N TYR A 157 21.74 -28.09 -10.68
CA TYR A 157 23.01 -28.48 -10.05
C TYR A 157 23.31 -29.94 -10.40
N PRO A 158 24.51 -30.30 -10.95
CA PRO A 158 24.88 -31.68 -11.19
C PRO A 158 24.96 -32.45 -9.86
N GLY A 159 24.42 -33.66 -9.87
CA GLY A 159 24.37 -34.53 -8.70
C GLY A 159 25.76 -34.90 -8.18
N LYS A 160 25.81 -35.38 -6.95
CA LYS A 160 27.06 -35.75 -6.24
C LYS A 160 27.89 -36.81 -6.97
N GLN A 161 27.24 -37.67 -7.78
CA GLN A 161 27.89 -38.72 -8.55
C GLN A 161 28.67 -38.22 -9.77
N GLU A 162 28.29 -37.09 -10.38
CA GLU A 162 29.01 -36.51 -11.51
C GLU A 162 30.28 -35.77 -11.11
N LYS A 163 30.40 -35.39 -9.85
CA LYS A 163 31.60 -34.71 -9.33
C LYS A 163 32.75 -35.68 -8.96
N GLU A 164 32.41 -36.95 -8.66
CA GLU A 164 33.45 -37.94 -8.28
C GLU A 164 34.15 -38.58 -9.48
N THR A 165 33.55 -38.49 -10.69
CA THR A 165 34.13 -39.07 -11.92
C THR A 165 34.81 -38.01 -12.81
N ALA A 166 34.69 -36.74 -12.51
CA ALA A 166 35.38 -35.69 -13.26
C ALA A 166 36.76 -35.43 -12.65
N ILE A 167 37.80 -35.90 -13.29
CA ILE A 167 39.20 -35.77 -12.87
C ILE A 167 39.75 -34.38 -13.27
N ASP A 168 39.10 -33.66 -14.19
CA ASP A 168 39.51 -32.35 -14.64
C ASP A 168 38.29 -31.51 -15.14
N GLY A 169 38.30 -30.20 -14.93
CA GLY A 169 37.18 -29.31 -15.29
C GLY A 169 36.85 -29.31 -16.80
N ILE A 170 37.75 -29.77 -17.64
CA ILE A 170 37.57 -29.91 -19.10
C ILE A 170 36.67 -31.08 -19.45
N ASP A 171 36.74 -32.15 -18.67
CA ASP A 171 35.96 -33.39 -18.91
C ASP A 171 34.46 -33.22 -18.58
N LEU A 172 34.15 -32.24 -17.70
CA LEU A 172 32.77 -31.90 -17.32
C LEU A 172 32.04 -31.16 -18.45
N VAL A 173 32.76 -30.35 -19.20
CA VAL A 173 32.18 -29.55 -20.31
C VAL A 173 31.92 -30.45 -21.53
N ASP A 174 32.77 -31.42 -21.77
CA ASP A 174 32.63 -32.33 -22.92
C ASP A 174 31.45 -33.31 -22.74
N LYS A 175 31.20 -33.76 -21.52
CA LYS A 175 30.04 -34.61 -21.21
C LYS A 175 28.69 -33.90 -21.24
N LEU A 176 28.67 -32.59 -21.04
CA LEU A 176 27.44 -31.78 -21.12
C LEU A 176 27.07 -31.40 -22.56
N GLN A 177 28.02 -31.44 -23.53
CA GLN A 177 27.76 -31.11 -24.94
C GLN A 177 27.30 -32.31 -25.80
N LEU A 178 27.38 -33.54 -25.28
CA LEU A 178 27.02 -34.74 -26.04
C LEU A 178 25.58 -35.23 -25.90
N HIS A 179 24.71 -34.45 -25.20
CA HIS A 179 23.28 -34.77 -24.99
C HIS A 179 22.36 -33.60 -25.41
N GLY A 180 22.66 -32.95 -26.54
CA GLY A 180 21.80 -31.97 -27.21
C GLY A 180 21.28 -32.50 -28.53
#